data_6bc748867df47b441d9c69fa54428c05
#
_entry.id   6bc748867df47b441d9c69fa54428c05
#
_cell.length_a   1.000
_cell.length_b   1.000
_cell.length_c   1.000
_cell.angle_alpha   90.00
_cell.angle_beta   90.00
_cell.angle_gamma   90.00
#
_symmetry.space_group_name_H-M   'P 1'
#
loop_
_entity.id
_entity.type
_entity.pdbx_description
1 polymer ?
#
loop_
_entity_poly.entity_id
_entity_poly.type
_entity_poly.pdbx_seq_one_letter_code
_entity_poly.pdbx_strand_id
1 'polypeptide(L)'
;MKKFIKKLICYDKMYSTLKDSIFYQHYKKSRAKLANLLYENPSKDFFVIWVTWTNWKTTVVNLLHKILNDNVAPTVAISTANIKIWNEEIENDKKMTSLDCFDLQQTLATARKEWCKIAVLETSSQWLDQFRFEWIKFD
;
A
#
# COMPACT_ATOMS: atom_id res chain seq x y z
N MET A 1 28.65 -9.33 25.83
CA MET A 1 27.49 -10.00 25.20
C MET A 1 26.17 -9.76 25.94
N LYS A 2 26.00 -10.09 27.22
CA LYS A 2 24.75 -9.90 28.00
C LYS A 2 24.20 -8.43 28.05
N LYS A 3 25.10 -7.42 28.09
CA LYS A 3 24.68 -5.99 28.10
C LYS A 3 24.11 -5.52 26.75
N PHE A 4 24.62 -6.08 25.64
CA PHE A 4 24.15 -5.76 24.28
C PHE A 4 22.74 -6.34 24.04
N ILE A 5 22.55 -7.61 24.45
CA ILE A 5 21.24 -8.29 24.35
C ILE A 5 20.16 -7.56 25.19
N LYS A 6 20.48 -7.13 26.43
CA LYS A 6 19.56 -6.33 27.25
C LYS A 6 19.19 -4.99 26.60
N LYS A 7 20.12 -4.34 25.90
CA LYS A 7 19.89 -3.07 25.20
C LYS A 7 18.98 -3.29 23.98
N LEU A 8 19.14 -4.40 23.25
CA LEU A 8 18.26 -4.79 22.13
C LEU A 8 16.83 -5.06 22.63
N ILE A 9 16.68 -5.87 23.67
CA ILE A 9 15.36 -6.22 24.24
C ILE A 9 14.65 -4.96 24.80
N CYS A 10 15.41 -4.05 25.41
CA CYS A 10 14.85 -2.78 25.90
C CYS A 10 14.40 -1.87 24.73
N TYR A 11 15.15 -1.85 23.63
CA TYR A 11 14.82 -1.11 22.42
C TYR A 11 13.56 -1.67 21.75
N ASP A 12 13.46 -3.01 21.60
CA ASP A 12 12.28 -3.65 21.04
C ASP A 12 11.03 -3.43 21.89
N LYS A 13 11.16 -3.48 23.21
CA LYS A 13 10.06 -3.23 24.14
C LYS A 13 9.61 -1.75 24.15
N MET A 14 10.57 -0.82 24.04
CA MET A 14 10.29 0.60 23.92
C MET A 14 9.65 0.91 22.57
N TYR A 15 10.13 0.29 21.48
CA TYR A 15 9.58 0.44 20.15
C TYR A 15 8.15 -0.11 20.04
N SER A 16 7.87 -1.29 20.64
CA SER A 16 6.52 -1.84 20.68
C SER A 16 5.57 -0.92 21.48
N THR A 17 6.00 -0.42 22.63
CA THR A 17 5.20 0.51 23.47
C THR A 17 4.93 1.84 22.74
N LEU A 18 5.91 2.36 21.97
CA LEU A 18 5.71 3.55 21.15
C LEU A 18 4.78 3.28 19.96
N LYS A 19 4.86 2.08 19.37
CA LYS A 19 4.00 1.67 18.26
C LYS A 19 2.52 1.58 18.67
N ASP A 20 2.26 1.18 19.90
CA ASP A 20 0.91 1.09 20.49
C ASP A 20 0.44 2.44 21.10
N SER A 21 1.31 3.45 21.10
CA SER A 21 0.95 4.78 21.58
C SER A 21 -0.12 5.41 20.68
N ILE A 22 -1.17 5.95 21.29
CA ILE A 22 -2.25 6.72 20.64
C ILE A 22 -1.65 7.83 19.75
N PHE A 23 -0.57 8.49 20.19
CA PHE A 23 0.14 9.51 19.42
C PHE A 23 0.73 8.97 18.10
N TYR A 24 1.29 7.77 18.11
CA TYR A 24 1.87 7.16 16.91
C TYR A 24 0.78 6.75 15.91
N GLN A 25 -0.36 6.26 16.38
CA GLN A 25 -1.51 5.97 15.53
C GLN A 25 -2.09 7.24 14.91
N HIS A 26 -2.27 8.31 15.70
CA HIS A 26 -2.71 9.61 15.19
C HIS A 26 -1.74 10.19 14.18
N TYR A 27 -0.44 10.10 14.42
CA TYR A 27 0.58 10.53 13.47
C TYR A 27 0.46 9.79 12.12
N LYS A 28 0.30 8.45 12.14
CA LYS A 28 0.14 7.67 10.90
C LYS A 28 -1.14 8.00 10.15
N LYS A 29 -2.26 8.12 10.86
CA LYS A 29 -3.55 8.54 10.26
C LYS A 29 -3.45 9.94 9.65
N SER A 30 -2.81 10.87 10.34
CA SER A 30 -2.62 12.23 9.83
C SER A 30 -1.73 12.26 8.57
N ARG A 31 -0.67 11.44 8.53
CA ARG A 31 0.15 11.28 7.32
C ARG A 31 -0.65 10.73 6.15
N ALA A 32 -1.44 9.67 6.37
CA ALA A 32 -2.28 9.07 5.33
C ALA A 32 -3.34 10.08 4.83
N LYS A 33 -3.94 10.86 5.73
CA LYS A 33 -4.88 11.93 5.37
C LYS A 33 -4.22 13.02 4.54
N LEU A 34 -3.02 13.45 4.95
CA LEU A 34 -2.27 14.47 4.21
C LEU A 34 -1.89 13.98 2.81
N ALA A 35 -1.40 12.75 2.68
CA ALA A 35 -1.10 12.14 1.39
C ALA A 35 -2.34 12.10 0.50
N ASN A 36 -3.47 11.64 1.03
CA ASN A 36 -4.73 11.57 0.30
C ASN A 36 -5.22 12.95 -0.18
N LEU A 37 -5.09 13.99 0.66
CA LEU A 37 -5.46 15.37 0.29
C LEU A 37 -4.50 15.94 -0.75
N LEU A 38 -3.18 15.72 -0.59
CA LEU A 38 -2.17 16.23 -1.51
C LEU A 38 -2.37 15.71 -2.94
N TYR A 39 -2.81 14.46 -3.08
CA TYR A 39 -3.07 13.83 -4.37
C TYR A 39 -4.56 13.85 -4.77
N GLU A 40 -5.39 14.66 -4.11
CA GLU A 40 -6.79 14.91 -4.47
C GLU A 40 -7.68 13.67 -4.43
N ASN A 41 -7.49 12.81 -3.44
CA ASN A 41 -8.27 11.58 -3.23
C ASN A 41 -8.38 10.68 -4.48
N PRO A 42 -7.29 10.24 -5.07
CA PRO A 42 -7.31 9.55 -6.36
C PRO A 42 -8.14 8.26 -6.35
N SER A 43 -8.25 7.58 -5.20
CA SER A 43 -9.00 6.32 -5.09
C SER A 43 -10.49 6.44 -5.41
N LYS A 44 -11.07 7.65 -5.40
CA LYS A 44 -12.48 7.88 -5.74
C LYS A 44 -12.81 7.62 -7.21
N ASP A 45 -11.78 7.69 -8.06
CA ASP A 45 -11.94 7.57 -9.51
C ASP A 45 -11.73 6.12 -9.99
N PHE A 46 -11.49 5.18 -9.06
CA PHE A 46 -11.26 3.78 -9.35
C PHE A 46 -12.32 2.88 -8.73
N PHE A 47 -12.55 1.74 -9.38
CA PHE A 47 -13.08 0.56 -8.73
C PHE A 47 -11.91 -0.16 -8.07
N VAL A 48 -11.88 -0.20 -6.74
CA VAL A 48 -10.71 -0.65 -5.97
C VAL A 48 -10.90 -2.05 -5.42
N ILE A 49 -10.12 -2.99 -5.94
CA ILE A 49 -10.06 -4.39 -5.49
C ILE A 49 -8.84 -4.56 -4.59
N TRP A 50 -9.05 -5.12 -3.43
CA TRP A 50 -7.95 -5.47 -2.53
C TRP A 50 -7.77 -6.97 -2.44
N VAL A 51 -6.51 -7.41 -2.46
CA VAL A 51 -6.14 -8.83 -2.40
C VAL A 51 -5.32 -9.06 -1.13
N THR A 52 -5.85 -9.88 -0.24
CA THR A 52 -5.15 -10.29 0.98
C THR A 52 -5.16 -11.80 1.10
N TRP A 53 -4.05 -12.40 1.50
CA TRP A 53 -3.90 -13.82 1.78
C TRP A 53 -2.53 -14.07 2.42
N THR A 54 -2.25 -15.29 2.88
CA THR A 54 -0.93 -15.64 3.41
C THR A 54 0.11 -15.78 2.30
N ASN A 55 -0.22 -16.52 1.23
CA ASN A 55 0.64 -16.73 0.07
C ASN A 55 -0.12 -16.36 -1.22
N TRP A 56 0.55 -16.26 -2.35
CA TRP A 56 -0.04 -16.05 -3.67
C TRP A 56 -0.64 -14.66 -3.94
N LYS A 57 -0.57 -13.71 -2.99
CA LYS A 57 -1.14 -12.35 -3.18
C LYS A 57 -0.65 -11.69 -4.47
N THR A 58 0.67 -11.63 -4.64
CA THR A 58 1.31 -11.04 -5.82
C THR A 58 0.89 -11.73 -7.12
N THR A 59 0.78 -13.08 -7.10
CA THR A 59 0.33 -13.85 -8.27
C THR A 59 -1.12 -13.52 -8.61
N VAL A 60 -2.00 -13.47 -7.62
CA VAL A 60 -3.42 -13.12 -7.80
C VAL A 60 -3.58 -11.68 -8.31
N VAL A 61 -2.84 -10.73 -7.73
CA VAL A 61 -2.84 -9.32 -8.18
C VAL A 61 -2.42 -9.21 -9.64
N ASN A 62 -1.33 -9.89 -10.04
CA ASN A 62 -0.86 -9.88 -11.42
C ASN A 62 -1.84 -10.55 -12.39
N LEU A 63 -2.49 -11.65 -11.97
CA LEU A 63 -3.50 -12.34 -12.77
C LEU A 63 -4.75 -11.48 -12.96
N LEU A 64 -5.25 -10.88 -11.88
CA LEU A 64 -6.38 -9.96 -11.94
C LEU A 64 -6.07 -8.75 -12.82
N HIS A 65 -4.88 -8.15 -12.66
CA HIS A 65 -4.46 -7.05 -13.54
C HIS A 65 -4.56 -7.45 -15.00
N LYS A 66 -3.97 -8.59 -15.38
CA LYS A 66 -3.99 -9.05 -16.78
C LYS A 66 -5.42 -9.25 -17.29
N ILE A 67 -6.25 -9.96 -16.54
CA ILE A 67 -7.63 -10.25 -16.95
C ILE A 67 -8.45 -8.97 -17.09
N LEU A 68 -8.37 -8.06 -16.10
CA LEU A 68 -9.17 -6.83 -16.08
C LEU A 68 -8.67 -5.84 -17.12
N ASN A 69 -7.36 -5.69 -17.26
CA ASN A 69 -6.76 -4.79 -18.23
C ASN A 69 -7.05 -5.18 -19.67
N ASP A 70 -7.02 -6.49 -19.98
CA ASP A 70 -7.23 -6.98 -21.33
C ASP A 70 -8.72 -7.04 -21.73
N ASN A 71 -9.64 -7.17 -20.76
CA ASN A 71 -11.05 -7.47 -21.06
C ASN A 71 -12.06 -6.44 -20.54
N VAL A 72 -11.68 -5.56 -19.60
CA VAL A 72 -12.64 -4.66 -18.94
C VAL A 72 -12.25 -3.19 -19.12
N ALA A 73 -11.14 -2.77 -18.53
CA ALA A 73 -10.69 -1.38 -18.58
C ALA A 73 -9.20 -1.24 -18.18
N PRO A 74 -8.52 -0.15 -18.57
CA PRO A 74 -7.18 0.14 -18.10
C PRO A 74 -7.08 0.03 -16.59
N THR A 75 -6.15 -0.81 -16.12
CA THR A 75 -6.05 -1.24 -14.72
C THR A 75 -4.67 -0.92 -14.15
N VAL A 76 -4.63 -0.42 -12.91
CA VAL A 76 -3.39 -0.33 -12.13
C VAL A 76 -3.33 -1.49 -11.14
N ALA A 77 -2.17 -2.13 -11.02
CA ALA A 77 -1.89 -3.13 -9.99
C ALA A 77 -0.69 -2.71 -9.16
N ILE A 78 -0.84 -2.80 -7.86
CA ILE A 78 0.22 -2.48 -6.90
C ILE A 78 0.46 -3.71 -6.04
N SER A 79 1.63 -4.31 -6.19
CA SER A 79 2.07 -5.47 -5.43
C SER A 79 3.40 -5.21 -4.72
N THR A 80 3.83 -6.15 -3.89
CA THR A 80 5.15 -6.10 -3.24
C THR A 80 6.30 -6.23 -4.24
N ALA A 81 6.09 -6.92 -5.35
CA ALA A 81 7.13 -7.19 -6.35
C ALA A 81 7.18 -6.12 -7.44
N ASN A 82 6.03 -5.66 -7.91
CA ASN A 82 5.92 -4.76 -9.04
C ASN A 82 4.72 -3.83 -8.94
N ILE A 83 4.80 -2.74 -9.71
CA ILE A 83 3.71 -1.81 -9.96
C ILE A 83 3.44 -1.86 -11.45
N LYS A 84 2.19 -2.10 -11.84
CA LYS A 84 1.74 -2.07 -13.23
C LYS A 84 0.72 -0.98 -13.41
N ILE A 85 0.95 -0.10 -14.37
CA ILE A 85 -0.01 0.94 -14.75
C ILE A 85 -0.34 0.72 -16.22
N TRP A 86 -1.56 0.25 -16.47
CA TRP A 86 -2.00 -0.14 -17.80
C TRP A 86 -1.02 -1.17 -18.42
N ASN A 87 -0.27 -0.79 -19.47
CA ASN A 87 0.68 -1.66 -20.17
C ASN A 87 2.14 -1.47 -19.72
N GLU A 88 2.38 -0.58 -18.77
CA GLU A 88 3.72 -0.32 -18.23
C GLU A 88 3.92 -1.09 -16.93
N GLU A 89 5.09 -1.70 -16.79
CA GLU A 89 5.53 -2.39 -15.59
C GLU A 89 6.78 -1.73 -15.03
N ILE A 90 6.75 -1.39 -13.75
CA ILE A 90 7.85 -0.81 -13.01
C ILE A 90 8.22 -1.78 -11.89
N GLU A 91 9.47 -2.24 -11.86
CA GLU A 91 9.96 -3.02 -10.74
C GLU A 91 9.93 -2.18 -9.45
N ASN A 92 9.47 -2.77 -8.36
CA ASN A 92 9.44 -2.09 -7.07
C ASN A 92 10.84 -2.14 -6.42
N ASP A 93 11.74 -1.28 -6.87
CA ASP A 93 13.14 -1.17 -6.40
C ASP A 93 13.27 -0.79 -4.91
N LYS A 94 12.18 -0.29 -4.35
CA LYS A 94 12.13 0.03 -2.94
C LYS A 94 12.00 -1.28 -2.17
N LYS A 95 13.08 -2.01 -1.90
CA LYS A 95 13.19 -3.23 -1.05
C LYS A 95 12.31 -3.25 0.21
N MET A 96 11.28 -2.44 0.23
CA MET A 96 10.25 -2.30 1.24
C MET A 96 9.06 -3.14 0.81
N THR A 97 8.66 -4.03 1.68
CA THR A 97 7.50 -4.92 1.52
C THR A 97 6.17 -4.20 1.27
N SER A 98 6.17 -2.87 1.14
CA SER A 98 4.98 -2.07 0.84
C SER A 98 5.30 -0.62 0.49
N LEU A 99 4.49 -0.05 -0.37
CA LEU A 99 4.49 1.39 -0.60
C LEU A 99 4.08 2.15 0.66
N ASP A 100 4.75 3.25 0.95
CA ASP A 100 4.29 4.20 1.97
C ASP A 100 2.98 4.87 1.50
N CYS A 101 2.23 5.48 2.42
CA CYS A 101 0.95 6.12 2.09
C CYS A 101 1.09 7.22 1.01
N PHE A 102 2.21 7.94 0.97
CA PHE A 102 2.48 8.95 -0.07
C PHE A 102 2.75 8.29 -1.42
N ASP A 103 3.62 7.28 -1.47
CA ASP A 103 3.93 6.54 -2.71
C ASP A 103 2.67 5.88 -3.28
N LEU A 104 1.81 5.32 -2.42
CA LEU A 104 0.54 4.71 -2.83
C LEU A 104 -0.39 5.73 -3.47
N GLN A 105 -0.61 6.88 -2.83
CA GLN A 105 -1.47 7.92 -3.36
C GLN A 105 -0.89 8.55 -4.63
N GLN A 106 0.44 8.72 -4.70
CA GLN A 106 1.13 9.19 -5.90
C GLN A 106 0.93 8.22 -7.08
N THR A 107 1.09 6.91 -6.83
CA THR A 107 0.91 5.88 -7.87
C THR A 107 -0.52 5.88 -8.39
N LEU A 108 -1.52 5.96 -7.49
CA LEU A 108 -2.92 6.07 -7.89
C LEU A 108 -3.20 7.36 -8.67
N ALA A 109 -2.63 8.49 -8.25
CA ALA A 109 -2.77 9.76 -8.99
C ALA A 109 -2.14 9.69 -10.40
N THR A 110 -1.00 9.00 -10.53
CA THR A 110 -0.38 8.72 -11.84
C THR A 110 -1.27 7.83 -12.69
N ALA A 111 -1.75 6.73 -12.14
CA ALA A 111 -2.66 5.81 -12.85
C ALA A 111 -3.96 6.50 -13.29
N ARG A 112 -4.49 7.45 -12.49
CA ARG A 112 -5.64 8.28 -12.86
C ARG A 112 -5.35 9.12 -14.11
N LYS A 113 -4.15 9.70 -14.21
CA LYS A 113 -3.73 10.47 -15.41
C LYS A 113 -3.60 9.59 -16.64
N GLU A 114 -3.23 8.32 -16.45
CA GLU A 114 -3.16 7.31 -17.51
C GLU A 114 -4.53 6.63 -17.77
N TRP A 115 -5.61 7.24 -17.33
CA TRP A 115 -7.00 6.81 -17.57
C TRP A 115 -7.36 5.43 -16.99
N CYS A 116 -6.59 4.88 -16.07
CA CYS A 116 -6.98 3.66 -15.37
C CYS A 116 -8.30 3.84 -14.62
N LYS A 117 -9.14 2.80 -14.62
CA LYS A 117 -10.46 2.79 -13.98
C LYS A 117 -10.55 1.77 -12.85
N ILE A 118 -9.66 0.79 -12.85
CA ILE A 118 -9.63 -0.27 -11.86
C ILE A 118 -8.27 -0.23 -11.14
N ALA A 119 -8.28 -0.41 -9.84
CA ALA A 119 -7.07 -0.54 -9.03
C ALA A 119 -7.08 -1.88 -8.28
N VAL A 120 -6.05 -2.70 -8.47
CA VAL A 120 -5.85 -3.97 -7.78
C VAL A 120 -4.69 -3.81 -6.81
N LEU A 121 -4.98 -3.85 -5.50
CA LEU A 121 -4.02 -3.56 -4.46
C LEU A 121 -3.69 -4.81 -3.64
N GLU A 122 -2.41 -5.18 -3.58
CA GLU A 122 -1.95 -6.17 -2.61
C GLU A 122 -1.98 -5.56 -1.21
N THR A 123 -2.60 -6.25 -0.26
CA THR A 123 -2.67 -5.82 1.12
C THR A 123 -2.18 -6.90 2.07
N SER A 124 -1.61 -6.49 3.19
CA SER A 124 -1.28 -7.38 4.30
C SER A 124 -1.88 -6.84 5.60
N SER A 125 -2.09 -7.71 6.58
CA SER A 125 -2.55 -7.31 7.91
C SER A 125 -1.67 -6.22 8.53
N GLN A 126 -0.37 -6.31 8.34
CA GLN A 126 0.59 -5.30 8.84
C GLN A 126 0.37 -3.91 8.20
N TRP A 127 -0.12 -3.84 6.97
CA TRP A 127 -0.37 -2.58 6.28
C TRP A 127 -1.65 -1.92 6.76
N LEU A 128 -2.65 -2.73 7.06
CA LEU A 128 -3.89 -2.27 7.68
C LEU A 128 -3.61 -1.70 9.08
N ASP A 129 -2.81 -2.38 9.89
CA ASP A 129 -2.37 -1.90 11.21
C ASP A 129 -1.56 -0.60 11.14
N GLN A 130 -0.94 -0.33 10.00
CA GLN A 130 -0.15 0.88 9.76
C GLN A 130 -0.98 2.03 9.17
N PHE A 131 -2.29 1.88 9.01
CA PHE A 131 -3.21 2.88 8.45
C PHE A 131 -2.82 3.37 7.04
N ARG A 132 -2.11 2.56 6.25
CA ARG A 132 -1.63 2.98 4.93
C ARG A 132 -2.77 3.14 3.93
N PHE A 133 -3.87 2.41 4.11
CA PHE A 133 -5.07 2.42 3.30
C PHE A 133 -6.24 3.18 3.92
N GLU A 134 -6.02 3.94 5.01
CA GLU A 134 -7.09 4.58 5.79
C GLU A 134 -8.06 5.43 4.94
N TRP A 135 -7.55 6.03 3.87
CA TRP A 135 -8.33 6.91 3.01
C TRP A 135 -8.56 6.34 1.60
N ILE A 136 -8.39 5.04 1.44
CA ILE A 136 -8.74 4.35 0.19
C ILE A 136 -10.14 3.76 0.34
N LYS A 137 -11.01 4.11 -0.58
CA LYS A 137 -12.33 3.49 -0.67
C LYS A 137 -12.17 2.17 -1.43
N PHE A 138 -12.49 1.06 -0.80
CA PHE A 138 -12.58 -0.25 -1.42
C PHE A 138 -14.03 -0.52 -1.84
N ASP A 139 -14.20 -1.23 -2.96
CA ASP A 139 -15.50 -1.62 -3.52
C ASP A 139 -15.81 -3.09 -3.30
#